data_dcf01b809810fae72ab6d7cd8ee9229c
#
_entry.id   dcf01b809810fae72ab6d7cd8ee9229c
#
_cell.length_a   1.000
_cell.length_b   1.000
_cell.length_c   1.000
_cell.angle_alpha   90.00
_cell.angle_beta   90.00
_cell.angle_gamma   90.00
#
_symmetry.space_group_name_H-M   'P 1'
#
loop_
_entity.id
_entity.type
_entity.pdbx_description
1 polymer ?
#
loop_
_entity_poly.entity_id
_entity_poly.type
_entity_poly.pdbx_seq_one_letter_code
_entity_poly.pdbx_strand_id
1 'polypeptide(L)'
;MGSFFSLIFFTTSGFTVVGHRGDPIKYPEETIQSDDSAFNFGADYVELDLRLSKDGVLVISHDDDLERVTHTHAIVSQNNFETLKQLKYDNGEHVMSLNELFGHYKNKPSAKFVLETKIDHSINPSYELEDKIAAVVKKYHMQKRIMIHSFSAASLFHFRKIMPDAYLIFIVGSLRRINFSILPQVNAVNAASDIVQEHPFLINWLHKLHKQLFVWAEMDESPALWHWLINRNVDGVVTNFPATGFKYKLAKSGTKKYAINRTGIYFGKTKTSTMMNPYVRIKEKKYVWPNQKVNVTYGVRVDNKLYYQIAEKTFISAEFVNLDLRHNDIAPMKIKR
;
A
#
# COMPACT_ATOMS: atom_id res chain seq x y z
N MET A 1 32.98 23.79 -12.35
CA MET A 1 31.51 23.87 -12.55
C MET A 1 30.88 22.74 -11.79
N GLY A 2 30.36 23.03 -10.60
CA GLY A 2 29.72 22.04 -9.72
C GLY A 2 28.28 21.83 -10.16
N SER A 3 27.98 20.62 -10.59
CA SER A 3 26.59 20.20 -10.88
C SER A 3 25.81 20.07 -9.56
N PHE A 4 24.91 21.01 -9.30
CA PHE A 4 23.94 20.89 -8.22
C PHE A 4 22.94 19.78 -8.60
N PHE A 5 23.11 18.60 -8.04
CA PHE A 5 22.04 17.59 -8.02
C PHE A 5 20.91 18.12 -7.14
N SER A 6 19.86 18.64 -7.77
CA SER A 6 18.60 18.93 -7.10
C SER A 6 17.95 17.59 -6.76
N LEU A 7 18.16 17.11 -5.53
CA LEU A 7 17.32 16.04 -4.97
C LEU A 7 15.88 16.57 -4.89
N ILE A 8 15.06 16.19 -5.83
CA ILE A 8 13.61 16.38 -5.70
C ILE A 8 13.14 15.40 -4.62
N PHE A 9 13.10 15.89 -3.39
CA PHE A 9 12.42 15.19 -2.31
C PHE A 9 10.92 15.14 -2.65
N PHE A 10 10.43 14.00 -3.10
CA PHE A 10 9.01 13.70 -3.00
C PHE A 10 8.67 13.52 -1.52
N THR A 11 8.51 14.63 -0.82
CA THR A 11 7.88 14.62 0.48
C THR A 11 6.41 14.34 0.24
N THR A 12 6.03 13.06 0.16
CA THR A 12 4.65 12.68 0.43
C THR A 12 4.44 12.94 1.92
N SER A 13 4.09 14.18 2.25
CA SER A 13 3.69 14.52 3.61
C SER A 13 2.35 13.85 3.87
N GLY A 14 2.38 12.57 4.24
CA GLY A 14 1.16 11.84 4.53
C GLY A 14 1.33 10.33 4.40
N PHE A 15 0.32 9.64 4.88
CA PHE A 15 0.20 8.18 4.75
C PHE A 15 -0.23 7.83 3.33
N THR A 16 0.58 7.03 2.63
CA THR A 16 0.31 6.59 1.26
C THR A 16 -0.48 5.30 1.26
N VAL A 17 -1.56 5.25 0.50
CA VAL A 17 -2.36 4.04 0.28
C VAL A 17 -2.09 3.50 -1.11
N VAL A 18 -1.62 2.27 -1.17
CA VAL A 18 -1.38 1.53 -2.41
C VAL A 18 -2.36 0.37 -2.48
N GLY A 19 -3.25 0.35 -3.48
CA GLY A 19 -4.14 -0.77 -3.74
C GLY A 19 -3.33 -1.94 -4.32
N HIS A 20 -3.23 -3.05 -3.58
CA HIS A 20 -2.51 -4.26 -3.98
C HIS A 20 -3.28 -4.96 -5.10
N ARG A 21 -2.76 -4.95 -6.33
CA ARG A 21 -3.43 -5.45 -7.55
C ARG A 21 -4.82 -4.82 -7.77
N GLY A 22 -4.98 -3.55 -7.36
CA GLY A 22 -6.25 -2.82 -7.40
C GLY A 22 -7.09 -2.92 -6.12
N ASP A 23 -8.36 -3.34 -6.25
CA ASP A 23 -9.33 -3.63 -5.17
C ASP A 23 -9.76 -5.11 -5.27
N PRO A 24 -8.85 -6.07 -4.96
CA PRO A 24 -9.02 -7.49 -5.28
C PRO A 24 -10.11 -8.20 -4.45
N ILE A 25 -10.61 -7.55 -3.39
CA ILE A 25 -11.72 -8.08 -2.59
C ILE A 25 -13.06 -7.91 -3.32
N LYS A 26 -13.14 -6.90 -4.20
CA LYS A 26 -14.38 -6.58 -4.93
C LYS A 26 -14.39 -7.06 -6.36
N TYR A 27 -13.25 -7.02 -7.00
CA TYR A 27 -13.09 -7.30 -8.43
C TYR A 27 -11.89 -8.21 -8.63
N PRO A 28 -11.83 -8.97 -9.72
CA PRO A 28 -10.65 -9.76 -10.03
C PRO A 28 -9.40 -8.87 -10.04
N GLU A 29 -8.35 -9.35 -9.36
CA GLU A 29 -7.07 -8.66 -9.29
C GLU A 29 -6.50 -8.39 -10.69
N GLU A 30 -5.64 -7.33 -10.82
CA GLU A 30 -4.94 -7.03 -12.07
C GLU A 30 -5.88 -6.68 -13.25
N THR A 31 -7.09 -6.19 -12.98
CA THR A 31 -8.06 -5.74 -13.99
C THR A 31 -8.29 -4.24 -13.93
N ILE A 32 -8.70 -3.63 -15.04
CA ILE A 32 -9.06 -2.20 -15.07
C ILE A 32 -10.17 -1.88 -14.06
N GLN A 33 -11.12 -2.78 -13.90
CA GLN A 33 -12.21 -2.61 -12.95
C GLN A 33 -11.70 -2.58 -11.50
N SER A 34 -10.73 -3.43 -11.15
CA SER A 34 -10.07 -3.47 -9.85
C SER A 34 -9.30 -2.17 -9.59
N ASP A 35 -8.53 -1.72 -10.58
CA ASP A 35 -7.73 -0.50 -10.51
C ASP A 35 -8.59 0.75 -10.37
N ASP A 36 -9.61 0.90 -11.22
CA ASP A 36 -10.56 2.03 -11.17
C ASP A 36 -11.30 2.04 -9.82
N SER A 37 -11.66 0.87 -9.26
CA SER A 37 -12.25 0.78 -7.91
C SER A 37 -11.30 1.31 -6.85
N ALA A 38 -10.04 0.89 -6.86
CA ALA A 38 -9.03 1.36 -5.91
C ALA A 38 -8.85 2.89 -5.98
N PHE A 39 -8.72 3.45 -7.19
CA PHE A 39 -8.61 4.90 -7.37
C PHE A 39 -9.87 5.65 -6.92
N ASN A 40 -11.05 5.14 -7.22
CA ASN A 40 -12.33 5.73 -6.81
C ASN A 40 -12.50 5.75 -5.29
N PHE A 41 -11.91 4.77 -4.58
CA PHE A 41 -11.86 4.75 -3.12
C PHE A 41 -10.71 5.54 -2.51
N GLY A 42 -9.89 6.19 -3.33
CA GLY A 42 -8.87 7.14 -2.89
C GLY A 42 -7.49 6.52 -2.63
N ALA A 43 -7.17 5.38 -3.24
CA ALA A 43 -5.80 4.91 -3.31
C ALA A 43 -4.92 5.94 -4.04
N ASP A 44 -3.72 6.18 -3.53
CA ASP A 44 -2.74 7.07 -4.17
C ASP A 44 -2.07 6.41 -5.36
N TYR A 45 -1.89 5.10 -5.26
CA TYR A 45 -1.29 4.22 -6.26
C TYR A 45 -2.05 2.90 -6.31
N VAL A 46 -1.95 2.23 -7.45
CA VAL A 46 -2.28 0.81 -7.59
C VAL A 46 -0.98 0.06 -7.84
N GLU A 47 -0.79 -1.04 -7.15
CA GLU A 47 0.34 -1.93 -7.36
C GLU A 47 -0.05 -3.00 -8.37
N LEU A 48 0.94 -3.37 -9.22
CA LEU A 48 0.80 -4.29 -10.35
C LEU A 48 2.02 -5.20 -10.41
N ASP A 49 1.79 -6.48 -10.67
CA ASP A 49 2.81 -7.51 -10.80
C ASP A 49 3.21 -7.72 -12.27
N LEU A 50 4.48 -7.68 -12.60
CA LEU A 50 4.94 -7.75 -13.98
C LEU A 50 5.79 -8.99 -14.26
N ARG A 51 5.44 -9.71 -15.33
CA ARG A 51 6.14 -10.87 -15.86
C ARG A 51 6.40 -10.72 -17.37
N LEU A 52 7.28 -11.53 -17.90
CA LEU A 52 7.48 -11.63 -19.35
C LEU A 52 6.77 -12.86 -19.90
N SER A 53 5.99 -12.67 -20.97
CA SER A 53 5.53 -13.77 -21.82
C SER A 53 6.69 -14.39 -22.59
N LYS A 54 6.45 -15.53 -23.22
CA LYS A 54 7.45 -16.23 -24.06
C LYS A 54 8.02 -15.33 -25.17
N ASP A 55 7.20 -14.48 -25.76
CA ASP A 55 7.57 -13.52 -26.81
C ASP A 55 8.01 -12.16 -26.26
N GLY A 56 8.23 -12.10 -24.93
CA GLY A 56 8.81 -10.94 -24.25
C GLY A 56 7.89 -9.75 -24.11
N VAL A 57 6.57 -9.94 -24.08
CA VAL A 57 5.62 -8.89 -23.72
C VAL A 57 5.50 -8.79 -22.20
N LEU A 58 5.41 -7.56 -21.67
CA LEU A 58 5.13 -7.33 -20.25
C LEU A 58 3.67 -7.64 -19.93
N VAL A 59 3.43 -8.77 -19.27
CA VAL A 59 2.10 -9.22 -18.83
C VAL A 59 1.90 -8.83 -17.37
N ILE A 60 0.71 -8.36 -17.05
CA ILE A 60 0.31 -8.03 -15.70
C ILE A 60 -0.26 -9.31 -15.07
N SER A 61 0.46 -9.90 -14.14
CA SER A 61 0.04 -11.09 -13.39
C SER A 61 0.94 -11.38 -12.20
N HIS A 62 0.33 -11.69 -11.05
CA HIS A 62 1.07 -12.13 -9.87
C HIS A 62 1.68 -13.52 -10.06
N ASP A 63 0.88 -14.48 -10.51
CA ASP A 63 1.30 -15.84 -10.70
C ASP A 63 1.87 -16.06 -12.11
N ASP A 64 2.82 -16.96 -12.26
CA ASP A 64 3.26 -17.40 -13.60
C ASP A 64 2.22 -18.33 -14.23
N ASP A 65 1.45 -19.06 -13.42
CA ASP A 65 0.30 -19.86 -13.86
C ASP A 65 -1.01 -19.09 -13.64
N LEU A 66 -1.72 -18.82 -14.71
CA LEU A 66 -2.96 -18.05 -14.71
C LEU A 66 -4.20 -18.83 -14.24
N GLU A 67 -4.07 -20.11 -13.88
CA GLU A 67 -5.20 -20.98 -13.51
C GLU A 67 -6.04 -20.39 -12.37
N ARG A 68 -5.41 -19.83 -11.35
CA ARG A 68 -6.12 -19.26 -10.19
C ARG A 68 -7.07 -18.13 -10.55
N VAL A 69 -6.73 -17.33 -11.54
CA VAL A 69 -7.47 -16.08 -11.89
C VAL A 69 -8.28 -16.19 -13.18
N THR A 70 -7.97 -17.17 -14.06
CA THR A 70 -8.67 -17.37 -15.34
C THR A 70 -9.31 -18.74 -15.47
N HIS A 71 -9.17 -19.61 -14.46
CA HIS A 71 -9.63 -21.01 -14.48
C HIS A 71 -9.02 -21.85 -15.62
N THR A 72 -7.90 -21.39 -16.19
CA THR A 72 -7.21 -22.05 -17.29
C THR A 72 -5.72 -22.16 -16.97
N HIS A 73 -5.19 -23.38 -16.95
CA HIS A 73 -3.76 -23.60 -16.79
C HIS A 73 -2.99 -23.02 -17.98
N ALA A 74 -2.27 -21.96 -17.75
CA ALA A 74 -1.45 -21.29 -18.77
C ALA A 74 -0.27 -20.56 -18.11
N ILE A 75 0.94 -21.02 -18.41
CA ILE A 75 2.17 -20.46 -17.87
C ILE A 75 2.57 -19.23 -18.68
N VAL A 76 2.66 -18.07 -18.05
CA VAL A 76 2.97 -16.78 -18.72
C VAL A 76 4.28 -16.86 -19.48
N SER A 77 5.34 -17.37 -18.83
CA SER A 77 6.68 -17.47 -19.42
C SER A 77 6.79 -18.48 -20.58
N GLN A 78 5.80 -19.36 -20.77
CA GLN A 78 5.79 -20.40 -21.81
C GLN A 78 4.84 -20.11 -22.97
N ASN A 79 3.97 -19.09 -22.86
CA ASN A 79 2.98 -18.75 -23.87
C ASN A 79 3.23 -17.36 -24.45
N ASN A 80 2.92 -17.19 -25.75
CA ASN A 80 2.93 -15.88 -26.39
C ASN A 80 1.76 -15.03 -25.87
N PHE A 81 1.94 -13.72 -25.82
CA PHE A 81 0.95 -12.80 -25.26
C PHE A 81 -0.42 -12.90 -25.96
N GLU A 82 -0.45 -13.06 -27.28
CA GLU A 82 -1.72 -13.20 -28.03
C GLU A 82 -2.54 -14.43 -27.60
N THR A 83 -1.88 -15.50 -27.10
CA THR A 83 -2.56 -16.67 -26.51
C THR A 83 -3.08 -16.32 -25.11
N LEU A 84 -2.25 -15.70 -24.26
CA LEU A 84 -2.64 -15.30 -22.91
C LEU A 84 -3.80 -14.31 -22.89
N LYS A 85 -3.82 -13.41 -23.85
CA LYS A 85 -4.86 -12.39 -24.03
C LYS A 85 -6.26 -12.96 -24.30
N GLN A 86 -6.37 -14.21 -24.79
CA GLN A 86 -7.68 -14.87 -24.97
C GLN A 86 -8.30 -15.31 -23.63
N LEU A 87 -7.48 -15.41 -22.57
CA LEU A 87 -7.94 -15.82 -21.24
C LEU A 87 -8.67 -14.66 -20.56
N LYS A 88 -9.73 -15.01 -19.84
CA LYS A 88 -10.59 -14.02 -19.19
C LYS A 88 -10.70 -14.22 -17.71
N TYR A 89 -10.76 -13.14 -16.99
CA TYR A 89 -11.16 -13.09 -15.61
C TYR A 89 -12.68 -13.23 -15.46
N ASP A 90 -13.18 -13.47 -14.24
CA ASP A 90 -14.61 -13.62 -13.93
C ASP A 90 -15.46 -12.40 -14.32
N ASN A 91 -14.88 -11.21 -14.37
CA ASN A 91 -15.55 -9.99 -14.82
C ASN A 91 -15.59 -9.81 -16.34
N GLY A 92 -15.05 -10.76 -17.12
CA GLY A 92 -14.99 -10.75 -18.58
C GLY A 92 -13.83 -9.96 -19.17
N GLU A 93 -13.03 -9.26 -18.36
CA GLU A 93 -11.78 -8.65 -18.83
C GLU A 93 -10.77 -9.73 -19.22
N HIS A 94 -9.86 -9.42 -20.13
CA HIS A 94 -8.79 -10.35 -20.54
C HIS A 94 -7.49 -10.07 -19.80
N VAL A 95 -6.58 -11.04 -19.82
CA VAL A 95 -5.19 -10.87 -19.35
C VAL A 95 -4.52 -9.78 -20.17
N MET A 96 -3.96 -8.78 -19.50
CA MET A 96 -3.56 -7.54 -20.14
C MET A 96 -2.05 -7.31 -20.04
N SER A 97 -1.54 -6.55 -21.00
CA SER A 97 -0.16 -6.08 -21.00
C SER A 97 -0.03 -4.70 -20.34
N LEU A 98 1.19 -4.38 -19.86
CA LEU A 98 1.51 -3.04 -19.36
C LEU A 98 1.29 -1.94 -20.43
N ASN A 99 1.49 -2.27 -21.72
CA ASN A 99 1.19 -1.35 -22.82
C ASN A 99 -0.30 -1.01 -22.90
N GLU A 100 -1.18 -2.01 -22.75
CA GLU A 100 -2.63 -1.80 -22.79
C GLU A 100 -3.10 -1.00 -21.58
N LEU A 101 -2.61 -1.33 -20.38
CA LEU A 101 -2.92 -0.58 -19.17
C LEU A 101 -2.51 0.90 -19.29
N PHE A 102 -1.25 1.18 -19.66
CA PHE A 102 -0.80 2.56 -19.80
C PHE A 102 -1.48 3.30 -20.95
N GLY A 103 -1.87 2.58 -22.02
CA GLY A 103 -2.73 3.11 -23.08
C GLY A 103 -4.08 3.57 -22.54
N HIS A 104 -4.70 2.79 -21.65
CA HIS A 104 -5.96 3.13 -20.99
C HIS A 104 -5.83 4.36 -20.08
N TYR A 105 -4.75 4.42 -19.27
CA TYR A 105 -4.56 5.48 -18.28
C TYR A 105 -3.75 6.70 -18.79
N LYS A 106 -3.36 6.75 -20.06
CA LYS A 106 -2.55 7.87 -20.60
C LYS A 106 -3.16 9.25 -20.37
N ASN A 107 -4.49 9.35 -20.49
CA ASN A 107 -5.25 10.59 -20.33
C ASN A 107 -5.85 10.78 -18.92
N LYS A 108 -5.50 9.92 -17.96
CA LYS A 108 -5.92 10.00 -16.55
C LYS A 108 -4.70 10.35 -15.68
N PRO A 109 -4.25 11.61 -15.58
CA PRO A 109 -2.97 11.99 -14.95
C PRO A 109 -2.89 11.69 -13.44
N SER A 110 -4.03 11.52 -12.78
CA SER A 110 -4.10 11.13 -11.36
C SER A 110 -3.80 9.66 -11.11
N ALA A 111 -3.97 8.78 -12.11
CA ALA A 111 -3.66 7.36 -11.97
C ALA A 111 -2.16 7.14 -11.87
N LYS A 112 -1.71 6.50 -10.80
CA LYS A 112 -0.30 6.25 -10.49
C LYS A 112 -0.13 4.78 -10.10
N PHE A 113 1.02 4.19 -10.40
CA PHE A 113 1.24 2.77 -10.25
C PHE A 113 2.52 2.45 -9.47
N VAL A 114 2.51 1.33 -8.78
CA VAL A 114 3.70 0.68 -8.23
C VAL A 114 3.91 -0.59 -9.05
N LEU A 115 5.04 -0.70 -9.72
CA LEU A 115 5.34 -1.80 -10.62
C LEU A 115 6.26 -2.79 -9.92
N GLU A 116 5.76 -3.99 -9.59
CA GLU A 116 6.56 -5.05 -9.01
C GLU A 116 7.19 -5.92 -10.10
N THR A 117 8.49 -6.19 -9.98
CA THR A 117 9.16 -7.16 -10.84
C THR A 117 9.08 -8.57 -10.25
N LYS A 118 8.41 -9.48 -10.95
CA LYS A 118 8.33 -10.91 -10.58
C LYS A 118 9.49 -11.70 -11.19
N ILE A 119 10.71 -11.42 -10.72
CA ILE A 119 11.93 -12.04 -11.21
C ILE A 119 12.86 -12.46 -10.07
N ASP A 120 13.51 -13.59 -10.24
CA ASP A 120 14.62 -14.07 -9.40
C ASP A 120 15.91 -14.10 -10.21
N HIS A 121 16.79 -13.15 -10.00
CA HIS A 121 18.06 -13.04 -10.68
C HIS A 121 19.09 -14.12 -10.29
N SER A 122 18.82 -14.92 -9.29
CA SER A 122 19.62 -16.12 -8.99
C SER A 122 19.36 -17.24 -9.99
N ILE A 123 18.18 -17.23 -10.63
CA ILE A 123 17.75 -18.22 -11.62
C ILE A 123 17.85 -17.62 -13.03
N ASN A 124 17.39 -16.39 -13.20
CA ASN A 124 17.43 -15.67 -14.48
C ASN A 124 18.33 -14.42 -14.36
N PRO A 125 19.56 -14.46 -14.85
CA PRO A 125 20.49 -13.33 -14.77
C PRO A 125 20.20 -12.19 -15.77
N SER A 126 19.22 -12.35 -16.67
CA SER A 126 18.83 -11.32 -17.64
C SER A 126 18.11 -10.15 -16.97
N TYR A 127 18.34 -8.93 -17.42
CA TYR A 127 17.61 -7.73 -17.03
C TYR A 127 16.57 -7.31 -18.07
N GLU A 128 16.13 -8.22 -18.93
CA GLU A 128 15.16 -7.93 -20.00
C GLU A 128 13.83 -7.40 -19.46
N LEU A 129 13.35 -7.92 -18.33
CA LEU A 129 12.13 -7.46 -17.67
C LEU A 129 12.23 -5.98 -17.32
N GLU A 130 13.31 -5.58 -16.66
CA GLU A 130 13.57 -4.22 -16.20
C GLU A 130 13.74 -3.25 -17.36
N ASP A 131 14.52 -3.64 -18.38
CA ASP A 131 14.76 -2.82 -19.57
C ASP A 131 13.44 -2.55 -20.33
N LYS A 132 12.60 -3.57 -20.47
CA LYS A 132 11.27 -3.43 -21.10
C LYS A 132 10.32 -2.56 -20.26
N ILE A 133 10.32 -2.71 -18.93
CA ILE A 133 9.55 -1.82 -18.04
C ILE A 133 10.00 -0.38 -18.26
N ALA A 134 11.29 -0.10 -18.22
CA ALA A 134 11.84 1.25 -18.43
C ALA A 134 11.45 1.82 -19.81
N ALA A 135 11.49 0.99 -20.86
CA ALA A 135 11.09 1.38 -22.21
C ALA A 135 9.61 1.76 -22.29
N VAL A 136 8.71 0.95 -21.71
CA VAL A 136 7.26 1.20 -21.70
C VAL A 136 6.93 2.43 -20.84
N VAL A 137 7.54 2.58 -19.67
CA VAL A 137 7.40 3.77 -18.82
C VAL A 137 7.80 5.05 -19.57
N LYS A 138 8.90 5.00 -20.32
CA LYS A 138 9.36 6.14 -21.16
C LYS A 138 8.40 6.41 -22.33
N LYS A 139 7.95 5.37 -23.03
CA LYS A 139 7.00 5.45 -24.15
C LYS A 139 5.71 6.19 -23.79
N TYR A 140 5.16 5.92 -22.60
CA TYR A 140 3.91 6.52 -22.13
C TYR A 140 4.09 7.75 -21.23
N HIS A 141 5.32 8.23 -21.06
CA HIS A 141 5.66 9.37 -20.19
C HIS A 141 5.21 9.19 -18.74
N MET A 142 5.34 7.96 -18.22
CA MET A 142 4.86 7.57 -16.88
C MET A 142 5.89 7.76 -15.77
N GLN A 143 7.11 8.28 -16.05
CA GLN A 143 8.23 8.34 -15.09
C GLN A 143 7.88 9.01 -13.76
N LYS A 144 7.00 10.03 -13.78
CA LYS A 144 6.52 10.74 -12.57
C LYS A 144 5.28 10.12 -11.93
N ARG A 145 4.77 9.05 -12.53
CA ARG A 145 3.52 8.40 -12.14
C ARG A 145 3.74 6.95 -11.69
N ILE A 146 4.99 6.50 -11.59
CA ILE A 146 5.32 5.15 -11.16
C ILE A 146 6.31 5.16 -10.00
N MET A 147 6.24 4.09 -9.22
CA MET A 147 7.29 3.60 -8.33
C MET A 147 7.67 2.20 -8.78
N ILE A 148 8.90 1.78 -8.54
CA ILE A 148 9.36 0.41 -8.80
C ILE A 148 9.48 -0.33 -7.49
N HIS A 149 9.00 -1.56 -7.47
CA HIS A 149 8.86 -2.41 -6.31
C HIS A 149 9.50 -3.78 -6.60
N SER A 150 10.35 -4.30 -5.74
CA SER A 150 11.00 -5.59 -5.99
C SER A 150 11.54 -6.26 -4.73
N PHE A 151 11.45 -7.59 -4.68
CA PHE A 151 12.20 -8.43 -3.76
C PHE A 151 13.66 -8.61 -4.20
N SER A 152 13.95 -8.39 -5.48
CA SER A 152 15.29 -8.54 -6.04
C SER A 152 16.12 -7.27 -5.89
N ALA A 153 17.16 -7.32 -5.05
CA ALA A 153 18.12 -6.23 -4.97
C ALA A 153 18.83 -6.00 -6.32
N ALA A 154 19.10 -7.06 -7.08
CA ALA A 154 19.72 -6.95 -8.41
C ALA A 154 18.86 -6.13 -9.38
N SER A 155 17.55 -6.39 -9.41
CA SER A 155 16.57 -5.62 -10.18
C SER A 155 16.64 -4.13 -9.81
N LEU A 156 16.61 -3.80 -8.52
CA LEU A 156 16.66 -2.41 -8.05
C LEU A 156 18.01 -1.73 -8.34
N PHE A 157 19.12 -2.44 -8.24
CA PHE A 157 20.44 -1.92 -8.67
C PHE A 157 20.45 -1.60 -10.17
N HIS A 158 19.83 -2.46 -10.99
CA HIS A 158 19.73 -2.22 -12.43
C HIS A 158 18.85 -1.00 -12.72
N PHE A 159 17.65 -0.91 -12.11
CA PHE A 159 16.79 0.26 -12.25
C PHE A 159 17.48 1.55 -11.85
N ARG A 160 18.30 1.57 -10.80
CA ARG A 160 19.05 2.78 -10.42
C ARG A 160 20.01 3.25 -11.51
N LYS A 161 20.52 2.32 -12.34
CA LYS A 161 21.38 2.67 -13.50
C LYS A 161 20.59 3.20 -14.68
N ILE A 162 19.47 2.53 -15.05
CA ILE A 162 18.72 2.85 -16.27
C ILE A 162 17.63 3.91 -16.06
N MET A 163 17.17 4.11 -14.81
CA MET A 163 16.18 5.09 -14.40
C MET A 163 16.63 5.79 -13.10
N PRO A 164 17.67 6.63 -13.12
CA PRO A 164 18.31 7.16 -11.91
C PRO A 164 17.38 7.96 -11.00
N ASP A 165 16.32 8.57 -11.54
CA ASP A 165 15.34 9.37 -10.79
C ASP A 165 14.11 8.56 -10.35
N ALA A 166 14.03 7.26 -10.66
CA ALA A 166 12.89 6.43 -10.27
C ALA A 166 12.79 6.27 -8.74
N TYR A 167 11.56 6.28 -8.24
CA TYR A 167 11.31 5.96 -6.85
C TYR A 167 11.33 4.44 -6.67
N LEU A 168 12.35 3.94 -5.96
CA LEU A 168 12.62 2.51 -5.80
C LEU A 168 12.24 2.06 -4.40
N ILE A 169 11.54 0.93 -4.30
CA ILE A 169 11.08 0.32 -3.05
C ILE A 169 11.60 -1.11 -2.97
N PHE A 170 12.33 -1.44 -1.91
CA PHE A 170 12.78 -2.79 -1.64
C PHE A 170 11.76 -3.55 -0.78
N ILE A 171 11.28 -4.71 -1.26
CA ILE A 171 10.32 -5.54 -0.54
C ILE A 171 11.07 -6.51 0.38
N VAL A 172 10.60 -6.61 1.62
CA VAL A 172 11.17 -7.47 2.65
C VAL A 172 10.09 -8.37 3.25
N GLY A 173 10.15 -9.65 2.93
CA GLY A 173 9.30 -10.70 3.53
C GLY A 173 9.98 -11.49 4.65
N SER A 174 11.29 -11.26 4.90
CA SER A 174 12.03 -11.91 5.98
C SER A 174 13.30 -11.14 6.30
N LEU A 175 13.59 -10.93 7.58
CA LEU A 175 14.83 -10.28 8.03
C LEU A 175 16.10 -11.02 7.59
N ARG A 176 16.02 -12.34 7.45
CA ARG A 176 17.16 -13.18 7.00
C ARG A 176 17.56 -12.90 5.55
N ARG A 177 16.69 -12.30 4.74
CA ARG A 177 16.90 -12.01 3.32
C ARG A 177 17.21 -10.55 3.03
N ILE A 178 17.38 -9.73 4.07
CA ILE A 178 17.70 -8.31 3.87
C ILE A 178 19.11 -8.17 3.32
N ASN A 179 19.21 -7.61 2.14
CA ASN A 179 20.47 -7.11 1.60
C ASN A 179 20.62 -5.63 1.97
N PHE A 180 21.36 -5.34 3.03
CA PHE A 180 21.56 -3.96 3.50
C PHE A 180 22.30 -3.08 2.49
N SER A 181 23.07 -3.65 1.55
CA SER A 181 23.77 -2.88 0.52
C SER A 181 22.85 -2.14 -0.44
N ILE A 182 21.57 -2.55 -0.53
CA ILE A 182 20.57 -1.90 -1.38
C ILE A 182 20.05 -0.58 -0.79
N LEU A 183 20.13 -0.39 0.52
CA LEU A 183 19.53 0.77 1.20
C LEU A 183 19.96 2.12 0.62
N PRO A 184 21.23 2.37 0.25
CA PRO A 184 21.61 3.62 -0.40
C PRO A 184 20.91 3.86 -1.74
N GLN A 185 20.48 2.81 -2.43
CA GLN A 185 19.92 2.87 -3.79
C GLN A 185 18.39 3.04 -3.81
N VAL A 186 17.71 2.74 -2.72
CA VAL A 186 16.25 2.78 -2.65
C VAL A 186 15.74 3.99 -1.88
N ASN A 187 14.51 4.38 -2.14
CA ASN A 187 13.81 5.47 -1.46
C ASN A 187 13.01 4.97 -0.26
N ALA A 188 12.53 3.73 -0.34
CA ALA A 188 11.73 3.12 0.71
C ALA A 188 12.02 1.62 0.85
N VAL A 189 11.59 1.09 1.99
CA VAL A 189 11.45 -0.35 2.24
C VAL A 189 9.96 -0.64 2.39
N ASN A 190 9.49 -1.74 1.80
CA ASN A 190 8.15 -2.28 2.05
C ASN A 190 8.30 -3.61 2.78
N ALA A 191 8.01 -3.61 4.07
CA ALA A 191 8.21 -4.78 4.93
C ALA A 191 6.89 -5.45 5.29
N ALA A 192 6.93 -6.78 5.46
CA ALA A 192 5.79 -7.53 5.99
C ALA A 192 5.38 -7.00 7.37
N SER A 193 4.08 -7.00 7.64
CA SER A 193 3.50 -6.38 8.84
C SER A 193 3.98 -7.02 10.14
N ASP A 194 4.18 -8.35 10.15
CA ASP A 194 4.72 -9.11 11.28
C ASP A 194 6.15 -8.66 11.63
N ILE A 195 7.03 -8.51 10.63
CA ILE A 195 8.40 -8.02 10.82
C ILE A 195 8.39 -6.67 11.54
N VAL A 196 7.55 -5.74 11.09
CA VAL A 196 7.52 -4.38 11.65
C VAL A 196 6.88 -4.37 13.02
N GLN A 197 5.90 -5.24 13.29
CA GLN A 197 5.28 -5.38 14.61
C GLN A 197 6.26 -5.99 15.65
N GLU A 198 7.01 -7.00 15.23
CA GLU A 198 8.04 -7.62 16.08
C GLU A 198 9.25 -6.70 16.31
N HIS A 199 9.58 -5.87 15.31
CA HIS A 199 10.74 -4.99 15.31
C HIS A 199 10.38 -3.52 15.05
N PRO A 200 9.56 -2.89 15.91
CA PRO A 200 9.04 -1.53 15.66
C PRO A 200 10.14 -0.44 15.62
N PHE A 201 11.35 -0.72 16.10
CA PHE A 201 12.49 0.16 15.98
C PHE A 201 12.89 0.43 14.51
N LEU A 202 12.55 -0.49 13.58
CA LEU A 202 12.86 -0.36 12.15
C LEU A 202 12.28 0.93 11.56
N ILE A 203 11.12 1.37 12.04
CA ILE A 203 10.47 2.61 11.57
C ILE A 203 11.41 3.80 11.76
N ASN A 204 11.84 4.02 13.01
CA ASN A 204 12.71 5.15 13.33
C ASN A 204 14.12 4.99 12.74
N TRP A 205 14.60 3.74 12.63
CA TRP A 205 15.90 3.46 12.05
C TRP A 205 15.95 3.79 10.55
N LEU A 206 14.95 3.37 9.78
CA LEU A 206 14.83 3.72 8.36
C LEU A 206 14.66 5.23 8.15
N HIS A 207 13.86 5.89 8.99
CA HIS A 207 13.70 7.35 8.91
C HIS A 207 15.01 8.10 9.18
N LYS A 208 15.86 7.63 10.11
CA LYS A 208 17.20 8.19 10.32
C LYS A 208 18.11 8.04 9.10
N LEU A 209 17.88 7.01 8.29
CA LEU A 209 18.55 6.80 7.00
C LEU A 209 17.86 7.53 5.84
N HIS A 210 16.89 8.41 6.13
CA HIS A 210 16.05 9.11 5.13
C HIS A 210 15.32 8.15 4.17
N LYS A 211 14.88 6.98 4.68
CA LYS A 211 14.06 6.01 3.95
C LYS A 211 12.65 5.99 4.50
N GLN A 212 11.68 5.89 3.59
CA GLN A 212 10.29 5.65 3.99
C GLN A 212 10.07 4.16 4.29
N LEU A 213 9.11 3.87 5.17
CA LEU A 213 8.65 2.53 5.46
C LEU A 213 7.20 2.36 5.02
N PHE A 214 6.99 1.49 4.05
CA PHE A 214 5.70 0.92 3.69
C PHE A 214 5.53 -0.41 4.39
N VAL A 215 4.28 -0.80 4.62
CA VAL A 215 3.94 -2.09 5.23
C VAL A 215 2.94 -2.81 4.33
N TRP A 216 3.11 -4.10 4.17
CA TRP A 216 2.16 -4.98 3.52
C TRP A 216 1.74 -6.10 4.46
N ALA A 217 0.50 -6.56 4.36
CA ALA A 217 -0.04 -7.65 5.15
C ALA A 217 -0.39 -8.81 4.23
N GLU A 218 0.21 -9.97 4.48
CA GLU A 218 -0.03 -11.15 3.64
C GLU A 218 -1.49 -11.63 3.74
N MET A 219 -1.99 -11.80 4.97
CA MET A 219 -3.27 -12.47 5.21
C MET A 219 -4.14 -11.76 6.24
N ASP A 220 -3.60 -10.84 7.03
CA ASP A 220 -4.33 -10.21 8.13
C ASP A 220 -4.32 -8.68 8.03
N GLU A 221 -5.37 -8.14 7.43
CA GLU A 221 -5.66 -6.71 7.48
C GLU A 221 -6.74 -6.41 8.54
N SER A 222 -6.50 -6.90 9.75
CA SER A 222 -7.42 -6.69 10.87
C SER A 222 -7.51 -5.22 11.28
N PRO A 223 -8.62 -4.81 11.91
CA PRO A 223 -8.73 -3.48 12.52
C PRO A 223 -7.60 -3.17 13.50
N ALA A 224 -7.09 -4.17 14.23
CA ALA A 224 -5.98 -3.99 15.15
C ALA A 224 -4.70 -3.59 14.42
N LEU A 225 -4.39 -4.26 13.29
CA LEU A 225 -3.25 -3.88 12.44
C LEU A 225 -3.39 -2.45 11.94
N TRP A 226 -4.55 -2.07 11.40
CA TRP A 226 -4.79 -0.71 10.91
C TRP A 226 -4.61 0.35 11.98
N HIS A 227 -5.13 0.13 13.19
CA HIS A 227 -4.91 1.03 14.33
C HIS A 227 -3.43 1.14 14.69
N TRP A 228 -2.74 0.02 14.67
CA TRP A 228 -1.31 -0.02 14.95
C TRP A 228 -0.52 0.79 13.91
N LEU A 229 -0.78 0.59 12.61
CA LEU A 229 -0.11 1.27 11.51
C LEU A 229 -0.25 2.79 11.57
N ILE A 230 -1.46 3.32 11.82
CA ILE A 230 -1.68 4.77 11.85
C ILE A 230 -1.15 5.43 13.12
N ASN A 231 -1.05 4.70 14.23
CA ASN A 231 -0.48 5.19 15.48
C ASN A 231 1.05 5.08 15.53
N ARG A 232 1.64 4.33 14.62
CA ARG A 232 3.08 4.32 14.37
C ARG A 232 3.42 5.26 13.20
N ASN A 233 4.65 5.64 13.09
CA ASN A 233 5.06 6.58 12.04
C ASN A 233 5.38 5.87 10.71
N VAL A 234 4.52 4.90 10.30
CA VAL A 234 4.60 4.21 9.02
C VAL A 234 4.18 5.17 7.91
N ASP A 235 4.86 5.17 6.78
CA ASP A 235 4.66 6.14 5.70
C ASP A 235 3.59 5.69 4.71
N GLY A 236 3.34 4.39 4.59
CA GLY A 236 2.32 3.88 3.69
C GLY A 236 2.00 2.41 3.92
N VAL A 237 1.03 1.93 3.16
CA VAL A 237 0.56 0.55 3.18
C VAL A 237 0.25 0.07 1.78
N VAL A 238 0.60 -1.19 1.49
CA VAL A 238 0.09 -1.94 0.34
C VAL A 238 -1.04 -2.84 0.85
N THR A 239 -2.26 -2.67 0.32
CA THR A 239 -3.47 -3.21 0.94
C THR A 239 -4.46 -3.79 -0.07
N ASN A 240 -5.11 -4.89 0.29
CA ASN A 240 -6.25 -5.45 -0.43
C ASN A 240 -7.55 -4.66 -0.19
N PHE A 241 -7.55 -3.68 0.75
CA PHE A 241 -8.71 -2.90 1.15
C PHE A 241 -8.49 -1.40 0.95
N PRO A 242 -8.39 -0.89 -0.29
CA PRO A 242 -8.03 0.51 -0.56
C PRO A 242 -9.00 1.51 0.09
N ALA A 243 -10.29 1.18 0.15
CA ALA A 243 -11.28 2.02 0.84
C ALA A 243 -11.00 2.16 2.35
N THR A 244 -10.58 1.06 3.00
CA THR A 244 -10.16 1.08 4.40
C THR A 244 -8.88 1.89 4.56
N GLY A 245 -7.89 1.68 3.67
CA GLY A 245 -6.65 2.43 3.63
C GLY A 245 -6.88 3.93 3.55
N PHE A 246 -7.73 4.38 2.62
CA PHE A 246 -8.09 5.79 2.48
C PHE A 246 -8.73 6.38 3.74
N LYS A 247 -9.61 5.62 4.39
CA LYS A 247 -10.22 6.00 5.66
C LYS A 247 -9.16 6.29 6.74
N TYR A 248 -8.17 5.40 6.87
CA TYR A 248 -7.10 5.59 7.84
C TYR A 248 -6.09 6.65 7.41
N LYS A 249 -5.88 6.86 6.12
CA LYS A 249 -5.11 8.00 5.60
C LYS A 249 -5.72 9.32 6.04
N LEU A 250 -7.04 9.49 5.91
CA LEU A 250 -7.74 10.69 6.41
C LEU A 250 -7.55 10.87 7.92
N ALA A 251 -7.57 9.78 8.68
CA ALA A 251 -7.31 9.81 10.11
C ALA A 251 -5.89 10.29 10.43
N LYS A 252 -4.90 9.88 9.64
CA LYS A 252 -3.48 10.23 9.82
C LYS A 252 -3.13 11.63 9.32
N SER A 253 -3.77 12.13 8.27
CA SER A 253 -3.42 13.37 7.56
C SER A 253 -3.64 14.66 8.34
N GLY A 254 -4.00 14.58 9.62
CA GLY A 254 -4.23 15.76 10.45
C GLY A 254 -5.59 16.43 10.23
N THR A 255 -6.52 15.78 9.50
CA THR A 255 -7.93 16.16 9.52
C THR A 255 -8.41 16.12 10.97
N LYS A 256 -8.68 17.28 11.55
CA LYS A 256 -8.89 17.44 12.99
C LYS A 256 -10.05 16.60 13.54
N LYS A 257 -11.02 16.29 12.68
CA LYS A 257 -12.19 15.50 13.07
C LYS A 257 -12.82 14.83 11.84
N TYR A 258 -13.12 13.54 11.93
CA TYR A 258 -13.82 12.79 10.89
C TYR A 258 -14.82 11.81 11.50
N ALA A 259 -15.96 11.63 10.82
CA ALA A 259 -17.02 10.75 11.32
C ALA A 259 -16.64 9.28 11.12
N ILE A 260 -16.86 8.47 12.13
CA ILE A 260 -16.63 7.01 12.11
C ILE A 260 -17.97 6.26 12.21
N ASN A 261 -18.78 6.57 13.22
CA ASN A 261 -20.10 5.97 13.51
C ASN A 261 -20.05 4.43 13.51
N ARG A 262 -19.16 3.85 14.32
CA ARG A 262 -18.95 2.40 14.43
C ARG A 262 -18.88 1.96 15.87
N THR A 263 -19.29 0.73 16.13
CA THR A 263 -19.01 0.05 17.38
C THR A 263 -17.55 -0.39 17.41
N GLY A 264 -16.89 -0.18 18.52
CA GLY A 264 -15.55 -0.67 18.79
C GLY A 264 -15.50 -1.50 20.06
N ILE A 265 -14.48 -2.33 20.21
CA ILE A 265 -14.20 -3.08 21.43
C ILE A 265 -12.85 -2.62 21.97
N TYR A 266 -12.82 -2.24 23.24
CA TYR A 266 -11.58 -1.93 23.93
C TYR A 266 -10.85 -3.23 24.32
N PHE A 267 -9.65 -3.45 23.79
CA PHE A 267 -8.87 -4.68 24.02
C PHE A 267 -7.63 -4.46 24.90
N GLY A 268 -7.50 -3.30 25.54
CA GLY A 268 -6.45 -3.06 26.52
C GLY A 268 -6.51 -4.07 27.68
N LYS A 269 -5.37 -4.48 28.22
CA LYS A 269 -5.28 -5.46 29.32
C LYS A 269 -5.81 -4.93 30.66
N THR A 270 -5.84 -3.61 30.81
CA THR A 270 -6.32 -2.93 32.02
C THR A 270 -7.30 -1.84 31.64
N LYS A 271 -8.13 -1.38 32.61
CA LYS A 271 -8.99 -0.21 32.41
C LYS A 271 -8.17 1.02 32.03
N THR A 272 -8.71 1.86 31.14
CA THR A 272 -8.12 3.16 30.81
C THR A 272 -9.06 4.30 31.17
N SER A 273 -8.50 5.43 31.62
CA SER A 273 -9.28 6.65 31.86
C SER A 273 -9.65 7.32 30.53
N THR A 274 -10.85 7.84 30.43
CA THR A 274 -11.27 8.68 29.31
C THR A 274 -10.69 10.11 29.45
N MET A 275 -10.77 10.89 28.37
CA MET A 275 -10.36 12.29 28.31
C MET A 275 -11.53 13.15 27.89
N MET A 276 -11.71 14.31 28.53
CA MET A 276 -12.69 15.32 28.08
C MET A 276 -12.23 16.01 26.79
N ASN A 277 -10.92 16.20 26.66
CA ASN A 277 -10.34 16.88 25.52
C ASN A 277 -8.95 16.32 25.26
N PRO A 278 -8.73 15.65 24.11
CA PRO A 278 -7.44 15.06 23.79
C PRO A 278 -6.36 16.12 23.48
N TYR A 279 -6.74 17.35 23.05
CA TYR A 279 -5.79 18.43 22.75
C TYR A 279 -5.07 18.94 23.99
N VAL A 280 -5.78 19.03 25.12
CA VAL A 280 -5.22 19.48 26.39
C VAL A 280 -5.05 18.35 27.39
N ARG A 281 -5.30 17.09 26.98
CA ARG A 281 -5.12 15.86 27.77
C ARG A 281 -5.80 15.88 29.14
N ILE A 282 -6.95 16.52 29.24
CA ILE A 282 -7.75 16.53 30.46
C ILE A 282 -8.34 15.15 30.67
N LYS A 283 -7.86 14.43 31.69
CA LYS A 283 -8.41 13.13 32.10
C LYS A 283 -9.72 13.28 32.84
N GLU A 284 -10.63 12.35 32.63
CA GLU A 284 -11.86 12.20 33.38
C GLU A 284 -11.76 11.07 34.41
N LYS A 285 -12.65 11.11 35.40
CA LYS A 285 -12.85 9.98 36.35
C LYS A 285 -13.75 8.86 35.77
N LYS A 286 -13.91 8.83 34.44
CA LYS A 286 -14.61 7.77 33.73
C LYS A 286 -13.59 6.78 33.16
N TYR A 287 -13.97 5.53 33.08
CA TYR A 287 -13.08 4.45 32.63
C TYR A 287 -13.77 3.60 31.58
N VAL A 288 -12.94 3.07 30.66
CA VAL A 288 -13.31 1.99 29.75
C VAL A 288 -12.57 0.74 30.20
N TRP A 289 -13.31 -0.36 30.27
CA TRP A 289 -12.83 -1.63 30.80
C TRP A 289 -12.45 -2.59 29.68
N PRO A 290 -11.57 -3.57 29.92
CA PRO A 290 -11.27 -4.62 28.94
C PRO A 290 -12.53 -5.27 28.39
N ASN A 291 -12.55 -5.49 27.06
CA ASN A 291 -13.68 -6.05 26.30
C ASN A 291 -14.98 -5.21 26.30
N GLN A 292 -14.95 -3.99 26.82
CA GLN A 292 -16.11 -3.11 26.75
C GLN A 292 -16.38 -2.68 25.31
N LYS A 293 -17.63 -2.80 24.87
CA LYS A 293 -18.10 -2.19 23.62
C LYS A 293 -18.24 -0.69 23.80
N VAL A 294 -17.74 0.07 22.80
CA VAL A 294 -17.82 1.53 22.78
C VAL A 294 -18.38 2.00 21.44
N ASN A 295 -19.20 3.04 21.47
CA ASN A 295 -19.72 3.65 20.26
C ASN A 295 -18.77 4.75 19.80
N VAL A 296 -18.06 4.54 18.72
CA VAL A 296 -17.11 5.52 18.18
C VAL A 296 -17.83 6.40 17.18
N THR A 297 -17.99 7.67 17.50
CA THR A 297 -18.64 8.66 16.63
C THR A 297 -17.65 9.38 15.72
N TYR A 298 -16.50 9.78 16.27
CA TYR A 298 -15.49 10.55 15.56
C TYR A 298 -14.07 10.05 15.87
N GLY A 299 -13.18 10.22 14.89
CA GLY A 299 -11.74 10.22 15.09
C GLY A 299 -11.20 11.64 15.17
N VAL A 300 -10.26 11.87 16.08
CA VAL A 300 -9.55 13.14 16.26
C VAL A 300 -8.08 12.85 16.38
N ARG A 301 -7.25 13.56 15.61
CA ARG A 301 -5.80 13.44 15.69
C ARG A 301 -5.19 14.60 16.48
N VAL A 302 -4.31 14.27 17.41
CA VAL A 302 -3.57 15.23 18.22
C VAL A 302 -2.14 14.72 18.39
N ASP A 303 -1.15 15.52 18.06
CA ASP A 303 0.28 15.19 18.22
C ASP A 303 0.65 13.78 17.68
N ASN A 304 0.24 13.50 16.47
CA ASN A 304 0.44 12.18 15.84
C ASN A 304 -0.24 10.98 16.53
N LYS A 305 -1.11 11.19 17.51
CA LYS A 305 -1.94 10.16 18.13
C LYS A 305 -3.38 10.30 17.70
N LEU A 306 -4.03 9.18 17.44
CA LEU A 306 -5.45 9.12 17.13
C LEU A 306 -6.24 8.87 18.41
N TYR A 307 -7.30 9.63 18.58
CA TYR A 307 -8.28 9.48 19.67
C TYR A 307 -9.66 9.26 19.08
N TYR A 308 -10.44 8.40 19.70
CA TYR A 308 -11.84 8.17 19.35
C TYR A 308 -12.75 8.86 20.35
N GLN A 309 -13.71 9.62 19.83
CA GLN A 309 -14.83 10.11 20.61
C GLN A 309 -15.86 8.98 20.78
N ILE A 310 -16.10 8.57 22.01
CA ILE A 310 -17.01 7.48 22.37
C ILE A 310 -18.30 7.96 23.02
N ALA A 311 -18.35 9.22 23.44
CA ALA A 311 -19.53 9.93 23.90
C ALA A 311 -19.28 11.44 23.76
N GLU A 312 -20.30 12.26 24.01
CA GLU A 312 -20.11 13.71 24.02
C GLU A 312 -18.98 14.10 24.97
N LYS A 313 -18.02 14.87 24.45
CA LYS A 313 -16.80 15.29 25.18
C LYS A 313 -16.04 14.17 25.89
N THR A 314 -16.15 12.93 25.41
CA THR A 314 -15.48 11.76 26.01
C THR A 314 -14.65 11.05 24.96
N PHE A 315 -13.31 11.00 25.17
CA PHE A 315 -12.34 10.46 24.23
C PHE A 315 -11.49 9.36 24.86
N ILE A 316 -11.06 8.40 24.04
CA ILE A 316 -10.06 7.40 24.40
C ILE A 316 -8.99 7.30 23.31
N SER A 317 -7.80 6.80 23.66
CA SER A 317 -6.79 6.47 22.65
C SER A 317 -7.31 5.40 21.71
N ALA A 318 -7.17 5.61 20.40
CA ALA A 318 -7.55 4.62 19.40
C ALA A 318 -6.65 3.38 19.40
N GLU A 319 -5.47 3.46 20.02
CA GLU A 319 -4.44 2.40 20.07
C GLU A 319 -4.99 1.06 20.58
N PHE A 320 -6.00 1.09 21.47
CA PHE A 320 -6.56 -0.10 22.11
C PHE A 320 -8.03 -0.32 21.76
N VAL A 321 -8.50 0.19 20.62
CA VAL A 321 -9.89 0.02 20.20
C VAL A 321 -9.96 -0.64 18.83
N ASN A 322 -10.45 -1.86 18.79
CA ASN A 322 -10.84 -2.52 17.55
C ASN A 322 -12.21 -2.02 17.12
N LEU A 323 -12.28 -1.38 15.94
CA LEU A 323 -13.55 -1.04 15.31
C LEU A 323 -14.08 -2.29 14.59
N ASP A 324 -15.39 -2.51 14.71
CA ASP A 324 -16.10 -3.50 13.88
C ASP A 324 -16.15 -2.95 12.44
N LEU A 325 -15.13 -3.25 11.65
CA LEU A 325 -15.02 -2.89 10.25
C LEU A 325 -15.39 -4.12 9.41
N ARG A 326 -16.69 -4.33 9.19
CA ARG A 326 -17.12 -5.30 8.20
C ARG A 326 -16.70 -4.82 6.83
N HIS A 327 -16.04 -5.68 6.06
CA HIS A 327 -15.47 -5.34 4.76
C HIS A 327 -16.49 -4.78 3.76
N ASN A 328 -17.78 -5.15 3.89
CA ASN A 328 -18.86 -4.78 2.98
C ASN A 328 -19.53 -3.42 3.27
N ASP A 329 -19.19 -2.75 4.37
CA ASP A 329 -19.87 -1.52 4.82
C ASP A 329 -19.06 -0.25 4.53
N ILE A 330 -18.11 -0.30 3.62
CA ILE A 330 -17.21 0.83 3.35
C ILE A 330 -17.89 1.81 2.38
N ALA A 331 -18.87 2.54 2.86
CA ALA A 331 -19.29 3.77 2.20
C ALA A 331 -18.21 4.86 2.37
N PRO A 332 -17.91 5.67 1.36
CA PRO A 332 -16.97 6.78 1.49
C PRO A 332 -17.38 7.68 2.65
N MET A 333 -16.45 7.96 3.55
CA MET A 333 -16.73 8.87 4.67
C MET A 333 -16.95 10.28 4.17
N LYS A 334 -18.14 10.82 4.44
CA LYS A 334 -18.36 12.28 4.29
C LYS A 334 -17.60 12.98 5.40
N ILE A 335 -16.56 13.72 5.02
CA ILE A 335 -15.88 14.65 5.93
C ILE A 335 -16.85 15.77 6.21
N LYS A 336 -17.29 15.92 7.46
CA LYS A 336 -17.93 17.17 7.88
C LYS A 336 -16.81 18.21 8.03
N ARG A 337 -16.83 19.20 7.16
CA ARG A 337 -15.98 20.41 7.24
C ARG A 337 -16.30 21.23 8.48
#